data_41d8d7b9fad0e53345a63c3217cee790
#
_entry.id   41d8d7b9fad0e53345a63c3217cee790
#
_cell.length_a   1.000
_cell.length_b   1.000
_cell.length_c   1.000
_cell.angle_alpha   90.00
_cell.angle_beta   90.00
_cell.angle_gamma   90.00
#
_symmetry.space_group_name_H-M   'P 1'
#
loop_
_entity.id
_entity.type
_entity.pdbx_description
1 polymer ?
#
loop_
_entity_poly.entity_id
_entity_poly.type
_entity_poly.pdbx_seq_one_letter_code
_entity_poly.pdbx_strand_id
1 'polypeptide(L)'
;KRQLLQRLEVEQDPTVLATLREAIRDVDLALQRAAMVGLLFSGLSLGSVLLLAALGLAITFGLMGVINMAHGELLMIGAYATWLVQLAFRGSRHFDWYLLAALPASFLAAAAVGALLELTVVRKLYGRPLETLLATWGASLLVIQAVRVTFGAQNVEVSNPSWMSGGVTLLPDLVLPWNRIVILAFSGAVLLGVWLLLKRTRLGLLVRAVTQDRQRARGLGVRTPRVDLLAFAVGSGIAGLGGCALSQIGNVGPELGQGFIVDSFMVVVLGGVGQLAGTTIAAGSLGVVNKLLEPWAGAVMAKIVVLVFVILFIQRRPQGLFALRRRALEDG
;
A
#
# COMPACT_ATOMS: atom_id res chain seq x y z
N LYS A 1 -26.00 -26.66 -3.80
CA LYS A 1 -25.55 -27.27 -5.05
C LYS A 1 -25.34 -28.78 -4.93
N ARG A 2 -24.57 -29.27 -3.95
CA ARG A 2 -24.26 -30.71 -3.80
C ARG A 2 -25.52 -31.57 -3.67
N GLN A 3 -26.51 -31.14 -2.90
CA GLN A 3 -27.80 -31.84 -2.76
C GLN A 3 -28.62 -31.85 -4.05
N LEU A 4 -28.63 -30.77 -4.81
CA LEU A 4 -29.32 -30.68 -6.12
C LEU A 4 -28.68 -31.60 -7.15
N LEU A 5 -27.33 -31.70 -7.16
CA LEU A 5 -26.61 -32.63 -8.04
C LEU A 5 -26.90 -34.11 -7.70
N GLN A 6 -26.94 -34.45 -6.41
CA GLN A 6 -27.30 -35.79 -5.97
C GLN A 6 -28.76 -36.17 -6.35
N ARG A 7 -29.69 -35.21 -6.25
CA ARG A 7 -31.07 -35.42 -6.72
C ARG A 7 -31.14 -35.59 -8.24
N LEU A 8 -30.35 -34.84 -9.01
CA LEU A 8 -30.31 -34.93 -10.46
C LEU A 8 -29.89 -36.31 -10.98
N GLU A 9 -29.04 -37.05 -10.22
CA GLU A 9 -28.57 -38.40 -10.58
C GLU A 9 -29.64 -39.48 -10.34
N VAL A 10 -30.61 -39.24 -9.46
CA VAL A 10 -31.60 -40.24 -9.05
C VAL A 10 -32.99 -39.99 -9.66
N GLU A 11 -33.26 -38.77 -10.08
CA GLU A 11 -34.57 -38.36 -10.61
C GLU A 11 -34.78 -38.82 -12.05
N GLN A 12 -35.99 -39.32 -12.35
CA GLN A 12 -36.36 -39.82 -13.71
C GLN A 12 -37.47 -39.02 -14.36
N ASP A 13 -38.19 -38.17 -13.62
CA ASP A 13 -39.27 -37.35 -14.18
C ASP A 13 -38.70 -36.18 -15.01
N PRO A 14 -39.03 -36.08 -16.32
CA PRO A 14 -38.52 -35.04 -17.20
C PRO A 14 -38.84 -33.62 -16.75
N THR A 15 -39.99 -33.39 -16.09
CA THR A 15 -40.39 -32.07 -15.59
C THR A 15 -39.58 -31.68 -14.35
N VAL A 16 -39.30 -32.61 -13.47
CA VAL A 16 -38.48 -32.40 -12.28
C VAL A 16 -37.01 -32.22 -12.67
N LEU A 17 -36.53 -32.98 -13.66
CA LEU A 17 -35.18 -32.81 -14.21
C LEU A 17 -34.97 -31.42 -14.85
N ALA A 18 -35.96 -30.87 -15.53
CA ALA A 18 -35.88 -29.53 -16.10
C ALA A 18 -35.76 -28.44 -15.01
N THR A 19 -36.62 -28.52 -13.99
CA THR A 19 -36.57 -27.57 -12.85
C THR A 19 -35.32 -27.70 -12.02
N LEU A 20 -34.78 -28.92 -11.81
CA LEU A 20 -33.50 -29.15 -11.13
C LEU A 20 -32.33 -28.54 -11.89
N ARG A 21 -32.29 -28.68 -13.22
CA ARG A 21 -31.24 -28.09 -14.08
C ARG A 21 -31.30 -26.57 -14.03
N GLU A 22 -32.49 -25.98 -14.06
CA GLU A 22 -32.69 -24.53 -13.92
C GLU A 22 -32.21 -24.04 -12.56
N ALA A 23 -32.64 -24.70 -11.47
CA ALA A 23 -32.17 -24.37 -10.11
C ALA A 23 -30.65 -24.50 -9.95
N ILE A 24 -30.04 -25.52 -10.54
CA ILE A 24 -28.57 -25.68 -10.52
C ILE A 24 -27.90 -24.51 -11.27
N ARG A 25 -28.43 -24.14 -12.43
CA ARG A 25 -27.91 -23.03 -13.21
C ARG A 25 -28.00 -21.70 -12.47
N ASP A 26 -29.11 -21.44 -11.78
CA ASP A 26 -29.30 -20.22 -10.99
C ASP A 26 -28.35 -20.17 -9.81
N VAL A 27 -28.16 -21.30 -9.12
CA VAL A 27 -27.15 -21.42 -8.06
C VAL A 27 -25.75 -21.20 -8.58
N ASP A 28 -25.40 -21.74 -9.77
CA ASP A 28 -24.10 -21.54 -10.38
C ASP A 28 -23.86 -20.07 -10.76
N LEU A 29 -24.85 -19.41 -11.31
CA LEU A 29 -24.76 -17.97 -11.62
C LEU A 29 -24.60 -17.14 -10.35
N ALA A 30 -25.31 -17.48 -9.26
CA ALA A 30 -25.18 -16.80 -7.97
C ALA A 30 -23.79 -16.99 -7.37
N LEU A 31 -23.23 -18.21 -7.40
CA LEU A 31 -21.89 -18.51 -6.93
C LEU A 31 -20.81 -17.80 -7.77
N GLN A 32 -20.97 -17.77 -9.10
CA GLN A 32 -20.04 -17.04 -9.96
C GLN A 32 -20.05 -15.53 -9.68
N ARG A 33 -21.24 -14.93 -9.50
CA ARG A 33 -21.35 -13.52 -9.10
C ARG A 33 -20.71 -13.26 -7.75
N ALA A 34 -20.95 -14.11 -6.76
CA ALA A 34 -20.35 -14.00 -5.44
C ALA A 34 -18.82 -14.11 -5.52
N ALA A 35 -18.28 -15.05 -6.29
CA ALA A 35 -16.84 -15.20 -6.52
C ALA A 35 -16.23 -13.96 -7.17
N MET A 36 -16.86 -13.40 -8.22
CA MET A 36 -16.38 -12.18 -8.88
C MET A 36 -16.38 -10.97 -7.94
N VAL A 37 -17.44 -10.76 -7.17
CA VAL A 37 -17.52 -9.68 -6.19
C VAL A 37 -16.43 -9.87 -5.11
N GLY A 38 -16.21 -11.11 -4.65
CA GLY A 38 -15.15 -11.44 -3.70
C GLY A 38 -13.75 -11.16 -4.23
N LEU A 39 -13.47 -11.49 -5.50
CA LEU A 39 -12.20 -11.20 -6.16
C LEU A 39 -11.99 -9.69 -6.31
N LEU A 40 -13.00 -8.94 -6.75
CA LEU A 40 -12.93 -7.49 -6.89
C LEU A 40 -12.70 -6.81 -5.53
N PHE A 41 -13.41 -7.23 -4.49
CA PHE A 41 -13.20 -6.72 -3.13
C PHE A 41 -11.80 -7.05 -2.61
N SER A 42 -11.33 -8.28 -2.80
CA SER A 42 -9.99 -8.69 -2.41
C SER A 42 -8.91 -7.92 -3.17
N GLY A 43 -9.14 -7.64 -4.46
CA GLY A 43 -8.28 -6.81 -5.29
C GLY A 43 -8.24 -5.35 -4.83
N LEU A 44 -9.40 -4.78 -4.51
CA LEU A 44 -9.49 -3.42 -3.98
C LEU A 44 -8.85 -3.31 -2.59
N SER A 45 -9.03 -4.32 -1.74
CA SER A 45 -8.35 -4.42 -0.44
C SER A 45 -6.82 -4.49 -0.59
N LEU A 46 -6.30 -5.29 -1.51
CA LEU A 46 -4.87 -5.31 -1.84
C LEU A 46 -4.43 -3.94 -2.36
N GLY A 47 -5.19 -3.35 -3.29
CA GLY A 47 -4.94 -2.02 -3.84
C GLY A 47 -4.89 -0.93 -2.77
N SER A 48 -5.72 -1.02 -1.71
CA SER A 48 -5.70 -0.05 -0.60
C SER A 48 -4.41 -0.13 0.23
N VAL A 49 -3.87 -1.32 0.43
CA VAL A 49 -2.58 -1.53 1.09
C VAL A 49 -1.42 -1.01 0.23
N LEU A 50 -1.45 -1.36 -1.07
CA LEU A 50 -0.47 -0.84 -2.04
C LEU A 50 -0.53 0.69 -2.14
N LEU A 51 -1.73 1.28 -2.04
CA LEU A 51 -1.90 2.73 -2.00
C LEU A 51 -1.20 3.36 -0.80
N LEU A 52 -1.40 2.82 0.41
CA LEU A 52 -0.74 3.33 1.62
C LEU A 52 0.78 3.28 1.48
N ALA A 53 1.32 2.16 1.04
CA ALA A 53 2.75 1.99 0.81
C ALA A 53 3.26 2.96 -0.28
N ALA A 54 2.55 3.06 -1.39
CA ALA A 54 2.92 3.91 -2.53
C ALA A 54 2.76 5.41 -2.25
N LEU A 55 1.79 5.84 -1.41
CA LEU A 55 1.61 7.26 -1.07
C LEU A 55 2.86 7.86 -0.41
N GLY A 56 3.47 7.14 0.55
CA GLY A 56 4.71 7.56 1.16
C GLY A 56 5.83 7.72 0.14
N LEU A 57 5.98 6.72 -0.75
CA LEU A 57 6.96 6.73 -1.82
C LEU A 57 6.67 7.81 -2.86
N ALA A 58 5.41 8.05 -3.21
CA ALA A 58 5.02 9.11 -4.16
C ALA A 58 5.39 10.51 -3.66
N ILE A 59 5.38 10.73 -2.34
CA ILE A 59 5.86 11.96 -1.74
C ILE A 59 7.38 12.05 -1.84
N THR A 60 8.11 11.05 -1.38
CA THR A 60 9.58 11.11 -1.34
C THR A 60 10.19 11.07 -2.75
N PHE A 61 9.78 10.14 -3.59
CA PHE A 61 10.26 10.03 -4.97
C PHE A 61 9.70 11.13 -5.87
N GLY A 62 8.41 11.47 -5.74
CA GLY A 62 7.76 12.48 -6.57
C GLY A 62 8.25 13.91 -6.31
N LEU A 63 8.68 14.23 -5.09
CA LEU A 63 9.12 15.57 -4.71
C LEU A 63 10.63 15.75 -4.76
N MET A 64 11.37 14.72 -4.41
CA MET A 64 12.82 14.81 -4.25
C MET A 64 13.58 14.16 -5.40
N GLY A 65 12.93 13.36 -6.24
CA GLY A 65 13.55 12.57 -7.30
C GLY A 65 14.49 11.49 -6.76
N VAL A 66 14.36 11.15 -5.48
CA VAL A 66 15.24 10.20 -4.78
C VAL A 66 14.61 8.83 -4.76
N ILE A 67 15.28 7.85 -5.32
CA ILE A 67 14.88 6.44 -5.21
C ILE A 67 15.37 5.93 -3.86
N ASN A 68 14.42 5.70 -2.95
CA ASN A 68 14.70 5.19 -1.61
C ASN A 68 14.36 3.70 -1.52
N MET A 69 15.38 2.84 -1.56
CA MET A 69 15.18 1.39 -1.40
C MET A 69 14.83 0.98 0.04
N ALA A 70 15.15 1.81 1.03
CA ALA A 70 14.78 1.58 2.43
C ALA A 70 13.32 1.95 2.73
N HIS A 71 12.52 2.33 1.72
CA HIS A 71 11.11 2.68 1.94
C HIS A 71 10.27 1.50 2.47
N GLY A 72 10.58 0.28 2.02
CA GLY A 72 9.94 -0.93 2.54
C GLY A 72 10.15 -1.10 4.04
N GLU A 73 11.33 -0.77 4.55
CA GLU A 73 11.66 -0.91 5.97
C GLU A 73 10.92 0.10 6.85
N LEU A 74 10.47 1.21 6.27
CA LEU A 74 9.59 2.16 6.98
C LEU A 74 8.20 1.57 7.23
N LEU A 75 7.68 0.73 6.30
CA LEU A 75 6.47 -0.07 6.53
C LEU A 75 6.71 -1.06 7.68
N MET A 76 7.82 -1.79 7.64
CA MET A 76 8.20 -2.72 8.70
C MET A 76 8.29 -2.04 10.06
N ILE A 77 8.96 -0.88 10.17
CA ILE A 77 9.05 -0.10 11.42
C ILE A 77 7.66 0.27 11.94
N GLY A 78 6.76 0.71 11.06
CA GLY A 78 5.37 1.01 11.43
C GLY A 78 4.61 -0.20 11.96
N ALA A 79 4.81 -1.37 11.35
CA ALA A 79 4.21 -2.61 11.80
C ALA A 79 4.74 -3.06 13.16
N TYR A 80 6.06 -2.99 13.38
CA TYR A 80 6.66 -3.27 14.69
C TYR A 80 6.25 -2.27 15.78
N ALA A 81 6.13 -0.97 15.44
CA ALA A 81 5.60 0.03 16.36
C ALA A 81 4.16 -0.31 16.78
N THR A 82 3.33 -0.79 15.85
CA THR A 82 1.97 -1.26 16.14
C THR A 82 1.99 -2.45 17.09
N TRP A 83 2.85 -3.42 16.85
CA TRP A 83 3.03 -4.58 17.73
C TRP A 83 3.48 -4.19 19.13
N LEU A 84 4.44 -3.27 19.26
CA LEU A 84 4.88 -2.75 20.56
C LEU A 84 3.75 -2.06 21.34
N VAL A 85 2.95 -1.24 20.66
CA VAL A 85 1.78 -0.62 21.29
C VAL A 85 0.78 -1.69 21.73
N GLN A 86 0.51 -2.71 20.91
CA GLN A 86 -0.35 -3.82 21.30
C GLN A 86 0.18 -4.53 22.55
N LEU A 87 1.49 -4.78 22.66
CA LEU A 87 2.09 -5.40 23.84
C LEU A 87 1.87 -4.53 25.09
N ALA A 88 1.99 -3.20 24.97
CA ALA A 88 1.75 -2.28 26.08
C ALA A 88 0.29 -2.28 26.54
N PHE A 89 -0.66 -2.56 25.63
CA PHE A 89 -2.09 -2.68 25.97
C PHE A 89 -2.49 -4.10 26.38
N ARG A 90 -1.61 -5.09 26.27
CA ARG A 90 -1.90 -6.49 26.61
C ARG A 90 -2.27 -6.61 28.09
N GLY A 91 -3.42 -7.22 28.37
CA GLY A 91 -3.96 -7.33 29.74
C GLY A 91 -4.71 -6.09 30.25
N SER A 92 -4.79 -5.01 29.47
CA SER A 92 -5.57 -3.83 29.81
C SER A 92 -7.05 -4.02 29.40
N ARG A 93 -7.96 -3.44 30.19
CA ARG A 93 -9.39 -3.35 29.86
C ARG A 93 -9.65 -2.60 28.53
N HIS A 94 -8.66 -1.82 28.07
CA HIS A 94 -8.76 -0.97 26.88
C HIS A 94 -8.00 -1.59 25.68
N PHE A 95 -7.79 -2.90 25.68
CA PHE A 95 -7.06 -3.58 24.60
C PHE A 95 -7.62 -3.24 23.20
N ASP A 96 -8.92 -3.19 23.01
CA ASP A 96 -9.58 -2.90 21.74
C ASP A 96 -9.27 -1.50 21.17
N TRP A 97 -8.72 -0.60 21.97
CA TRP A 97 -8.37 0.76 21.57
C TRP A 97 -6.88 0.93 21.22
N TYR A 98 -6.06 -0.14 21.34
CA TYR A 98 -4.64 -0.05 21.05
C TYR A 98 -4.35 0.48 19.66
N LEU A 99 -5.22 0.14 18.65
CA LEU A 99 -5.04 0.54 17.27
C LEU A 99 -5.06 2.07 17.09
N LEU A 100 -5.91 2.78 17.83
CA LEU A 100 -5.93 4.26 17.82
C LEU A 100 -4.62 4.87 18.34
N ALA A 101 -4.00 4.25 19.34
CA ALA A 101 -2.68 4.65 19.84
C ALA A 101 -1.57 4.20 18.89
N ALA A 102 -1.74 3.07 18.21
CA ALA A 102 -0.77 2.55 17.25
C ALA A 102 -0.65 3.44 15.98
N LEU A 103 -1.71 4.11 15.55
CA LEU A 103 -1.66 5.01 14.39
C LEU A 103 -0.62 6.14 14.56
N PRO A 104 -0.69 7.01 15.60
CA PRO A 104 0.34 8.02 15.78
C PRO A 104 1.71 7.41 16.09
N ALA A 105 1.79 6.31 16.83
CA ALA A 105 3.04 5.64 17.15
C ALA A 105 3.76 5.12 15.90
N SER A 106 3.05 4.42 15.01
CA SER A 106 3.60 3.91 13.75
C SER A 106 4.04 5.03 12.80
N PHE A 107 3.23 6.11 12.72
CA PHE A 107 3.60 7.30 11.95
C PHE A 107 4.89 7.94 12.49
N LEU A 108 4.95 8.21 13.78
CA LEU A 108 6.10 8.89 14.40
C LEU A 108 7.36 8.04 14.37
N ALA A 109 7.26 6.75 14.65
CA ALA A 109 8.40 5.84 14.59
C ALA A 109 9.01 5.79 13.18
N ALA A 110 8.19 5.58 12.14
CA ALA A 110 8.65 5.56 10.77
C ALA A 110 9.14 6.94 10.30
N ALA A 111 8.48 8.03 10.71
CA ALA A 111 8.91 9.39 10.40
C ALA A 111 10.27 9.72 11.04
N ALA A 112 10.53 9.28 12.27
CA ALA A 112 11.81 9.47 12.95
C ALA A 112 12.95 8.71 12.25
N VAL A 113 12.72 7.43 11.91
CA VAL A 113 13.71 6.63 11.16
C VAL A 113 13.93 7.22 9.76
N GLY A 114 12.88 7.65 9.07
CA GLY A 114 12.98 8.33 7.79
C GLY A 114 13.76 9.65 7.88
N ALA A 115 13.48 10.48 8.89
CA ALA A 115 14.23 11.70 9.13
C ALA A 115 15.72 11.42 9.40
N LEU A 116 16.03 10.37 10.15
CA LEU A 116 17.40 9.93 10.37
C LEU A 116 18.09 9.52 9.07
N LEU A 117 17.41 8.73 8.22
CA LEU A 117 17.93 8.33 6.90
C LEU A 117 18.17 9.54 5.99
N GLU A 118 17.25 10.52 6.01
CA GLU A 118 17.45 11.76 5.23
C GLU A 118 18.68 12.51 5.70
N LEU A 119 18.83 12.74 7.02
CA LEU A 119 19.93 13.49 7.60
C LEU A 119 21.30 12.84 7.41
N THR A 120 21.37 11.52 7.50
CA THR A 120 22.62 10.76 7.49
C THR A 120 23.08 10.34 6.09
N VAL A 121 22.12 9.91 5.25
CA VAL A 121 22.40 9.28 3.95
C VAL A 121 21.92 10.17 2.80
N VAL A 122 20.61 10.39 2.69
CA VAL A 122 19.98 10.97 1.48
C VAL A 122 20.47 12.39 1.22
N ARG A 123 20.56 13.22 2.26
CA ARG A 123 20.99 14.62 2.17
C ARG A 123 22.36 14.80 1.50
N LYS A 124 23.27 13.84 1.72
CA LYS A 124 24.64 13.91 1.18
C LYS A 124 24.74 13.47 -0.28
N LEU A 125 23.70 12.80 -0.78
CA LEU A 125 23.69 12.16 -2.09
C LEU A 125 22.67 12.80 -3.06
N TYR A 126 22.17 13.99 -2.75
CA TYR A 126 21.26 14.70 -3.65
C TYR A 126 21.90 14.94 -5.04
N GLY A 127 21.11 14.64 -6.08
CA GLY A 127 21.55 14.76 -7.47
C GLY A 127 22.37 13.57 -7.99
N ARG A 128 22.54 12.52 -7.18
CA ARG A 128 23.27 11.30 -7.53
C ARG A 128 22.36 10.06 -7.37
N PRO A 129 21.46 9.79 -8.31
CA PRO A 129 20.39 8.80 -8.13
C PRO A 129 20.89 7.36 -7.91
N LEU A 130 21.96 6.93 -8.62
CA LEU A 130 22.53 5.59 -8.46
C LEU A 130 23.22 5.41 -7.11
N GLU A 131 23.99 6.41 -6.67
CA GLU A 131 24.66 6.37 -5.37
C GLU A 131 23.62 6.36 -4.23
N THR A 132 22.54 7.14 -4.37
CA THR A 132 21.45 7.16 -3.39
C THR A 132 20.72 5.83 -3.31
N LEU A 133 20.45 5.20 -4.46
CA LEU A 133 19.84 3.87 -4.53
C LEU A 133 20.69 2.84 -3.78
N LEU A 134 22.01 2.77 -4.05
CA LEU A 134 22.92 1.83 -3.41
C LEU A 134 23.05 2.11 -1.90
N ALA A 135 23.19 3.39 -1.52
CA ALA A 135 23.32 3.76 -0.10
C ALA A 135 22.04 3.47 0.69
N THR A 136 20.85 3.72 0.12
CA THR A 136 19.58 3.40 0.76
C THR A 136 19.32 1.90 0.81
N TRP A 137 19.80 1.13 -0.17
CA TRP A 137 19.76 -0.33 -0.11
C TRP A 137 20.66 -0.87 1.03
N GLY A 138 21.88 -0.35 1.16
CA GLY A 138 22.74 -0.68 2.30
C GLY A 138 22.10 -0.29 3.64
N ALA A 139 21.45 0.88 3.72
CA ALA A 139 20.71 1.30 4.91
C ALA A 139 19.51 0.38 5.22
N SER A 140 18.80 -0.11 4.19
CA SER A 140 17.73 -1.12 4.34
C SER A 140 18.25 -2.37 5.04
N LEU A 141 19.37 -2.92 4.59
CA LEU A 141 20.00 -4.10 5.22
C LEU A 141 20.36 -3.86 6.69
N LEU A 142 20.89 -2.66 7.00
CA LEU A 142 21.20 -2.30 8.38
C LEU A 142 19.95 -2.22 9.26
N VAL A 143 18.86 -1.62 8.75
CA VAL A 143 17.59 -1.53 9.48
C VAL A 143 16.99 -2.92 9.71
N ILE A 144 16.96 -3.80 8.70
CA ILE A 144 16.51 -5.18 8.84
C ILE A 144 17.31 -5.90 9.91
N GLN A 145 18.64 -5.79 9.87
CA GLN A 145 19.51 -6.45 10.83
C GLN A 145 19.34 -5.90 12.22
N ALA A 146 19.16 -4.59 12.38
CA ALA A 146 18.87 -3.97 13.68
C ALA A 146 17.55 -4.51 14.27
N VAL A 147 16.50 -4.66 13.45
CA VAL A 147 15.23 -5.24 13.86
C VAL A 147 15.38 -6.70 14.25
N ARG A 148 16.13 -7.49 13.47
CA ARG A 148 16.40 -8.92 13.79
C ARG A 148 17.15 -9.09 15.12
N VAL A 149 18.13 -8.23 15.38
CA VAL A 149 18.89 -8.28 16.65
C VAL A 149 18.03 -7.86 17.84
N THR A 150 17.13 -6.89 17.65
CA THR A 150 16.31 -6.33 18.73
C THR A 150 15.07 -7.18 19.04
N PHE A 151 14.36 -7.66 18.01
CA PHE A 151 13.07 -8.34 18.16
C PHE A 151 13.13 -9.83 17.78
N GLY A 152 14.25 -10.29 17.22
CA GLY A 152 14.40 -11.65 16.71
C GLY A 152 14.05 -11.77 15.23
N ALA A 153 14.36 -12.95 14.66
CA ALA A 153 14.10 -13.26 13.25
C ALA A 153 12.69 -13.84 13.00
N GLN A 154 11.97 -14.19 14.07
CA GLN A 154 10.64 -14.81 13.98
C GLN A 154 9.57 -13.74 13.68
N ASN A 155 8.57 -14.14 12.90
CA ASN A 155 7.39 -13.31 12.69
C ASN A 155 6.58 -13.21 13.99
N VAL A 156 6.09 -12.03 14.28
CA VAL A 156 5.20 -11.73 15.41
C VAL A 156 3.78 -11.48 14.89
N GLU A 157 2.81 -11.91 15.67
CA GLU A 157 1.38 -11.75 15.34
C GLU A 157 0.81 -10.52 16.04
N VAL A 158 0.05 -9.74 15.30
CA VAL A 158 -0.75 -8.62 15.82
C VAL A 158 -2.21 -9.04 15.78
N SER A 159 -2.82 -9.19 16.96
CA SER A 159 -4.22 -9.59 17.09
C SER A 159 -5.15 -8.42 16.76
N ASN A 160 -6.14 -8.66 15.93
CA ASN A 160 -7.14 -7.64 15.61
C ASN A 160 -7.98 -7.26 16.84
N PRO A 161 -8.39 -5.99 16.99
CA PRO A 161 -9.40 -5.60 17.97
C PRO A 161 -10.71 -6.37 17.79
N SER A 162 -11.49 -6.56 18.85
CA SER A 162 -12.74 -7.34 18.82
C SER A 162 -13.76 -6.78 17.81
N TRP A 163 -13.82 -5.45 17.67
CA TRP A 163 -14.71 -4.76 16.72
C TRP A 163 -14.31 -4.92 15.24
N MET A 164 -13.10 -5.39 14.93
CA MET A 164 -12.65 -5.75 13.59
C MET A 164 -12.82 -7.24 13.28
N SER A 165 -13.31 -8.03 14.23
CA SER A 165 -13.52 -9.47 14.07
C SER A 165 -14.81 -9.75 13.30
N GLY A 166 -14.84 -10.89 12.57
CA GLY A 166 -16.00 -11.27 11.76
C GLY A 166 -16.07 -10.58 10.40
N GLY A 167 -17.26 -10.51 9.82
CA GLY A 167 -17.47 -9.92 8.50
C GLY A 167 -18.95 -9.65 8.20
N VAL A 168 -19.19 -8.94 7.11
CA VAL A 168 -20.51 -8.66 6.56
C VAL A 168 -20.83 -9.69 5.48
N THR A 169 -21.94 -10.43 5.63
CA THR A 169 -22.47 -11.30 4.59
C THR A 169 -23.22 -10.45 3.56
N LEU A 170 -22.63 -10.28 2.38
CA LEU A 170 -23.22 -9.49 1.29
C LEU A 170 -24.11 -10.37 0.40
N LEU A 171 -23.69 -11.61 0.18
CA LEU A 171 -24.37 -12.61 -0.64
C LEU A 171 -24.32 -13.95 0.08
N PRO A 172 -25.22 -14.92 -0.22
CA PRO A 172 -25.03 -16.29 0.21
C PRO A 172 -23.61 -16.75 -0.17
N ASP A 173 -22.87 -17.28 0.79
CA ASP A 173 -21.48 -17.73 0.63
C ASP A 173 -20.38 -16.65 0.44
N LEU A 174 -20.70 -15.35 0.56
CA LEU A 174 -19.73 -14.26 0.49
C LEU A 174 -19.73 -13.44 1.79
N VAL A 175 -18.68 -13.63 2.59
CA VAL A 175 -18.41 -12.84 3.79
C VAL A 175 -17.25 -11.89 3.52
N LEU A 176 -17.48 -10.59 3.69
CA LEU A 176 -16.45 -9.55 3.59
C LEU A 176 -15.88 -9.29 4.99
N PRO A 177 -14.59 -9.59 5.25
CA PRO A 177 -13.98 -9.38 6.56
C PRO A 177 -13.96 -7.90 6.98
N TRP A 178 -14.33 -7.59 8.22
CA TRP A 178 -14.35 -6.23 8.75
C TRP A 178 -12.97 -5.57 8.72
N ASN A 179 -11.89 -6.30 9.01
CA ASN A 179 -10.53 -5.76 8.98
C ASN A 179 -10.18 -5.16 7.61
N ARG A 180 -10.59 -5.81 6.49
CA ARG A 180 -10.33 -5.32 5.14
C ARG A 180 -11.17 -4.09 4.78
N ILE A 181 -12.43 -4.04 5.25
CA ILE A 181 -13.30 -2.87 5.06
C ILE A 181 -12.71 -1.66 5.79
N VAL A 182 -12.27 -1.86 7.03
CA VAL A 182 -11.64 -0.79 7.84
C VAL A 182 -10.35 -0.30 7.20
N ILE A 183 -9.49 -1.19 6.69
CA ILE A 183 -8.25 -0.80 5.99
C ILE A 183 -8.55 -0.01 4.72
N LEU A 184 -9.58 -0.40 3.96
CA LEU A 184 -10.01 0.33 2.77
C LEU A 184 -10.47 1.75 3.13
N ALA A 185 -11.31 1.90 4.16
CA ALA A 185 -11.75 3.20 4.66
C ALA A 185 -10.57 4.04 5.21
N PHE A 186 -9.66 3.40 5.95
CA PHE A 186 -8.46 4.01 6.48
C PHE A 186 -7.55 4.52 5.36
N SER A 187 -7.32 3.72 4.32
CA SER A 187 -6.49 4.16 3.18
C SER A 187 -7.09 5.38 2.47
N GLY A 188 -8.42 5.43 2.33
CA GLY A 188 -9.14 6.60 1.82
C GLY A 188 -8.97 7.84 2.72
N ALA A 189 -9.03 7.65 4.04
CA ALA A 189 -8.81 8.73 5.01
C ALA A 189 -7.36 9.26 4.96
N VAL A 190 -6.36 8.38 4.85
CA VAL A 190 -4.94 8.77 4.69
C VAL A 190 -4.73 9.50 3.37
N LEU A 191 -5.31 9.01 2.26
CA LEU A 191 -5.26 9.68 0.96
C LEU A 191 -5.83 11.09 1.04
N LEU A 192 -7.00 11.25 1.68
CA LEU A 192 -7.63 12.57 1.90
C LEU A 192 -6.72 13.46 2.75
N GLY A 193 -6.13 12.93 3.83
CA GLY A 193 -5.19 13.64 4.69
C GLY A 193 -3.97 14.13 3.91
N VAL A 194 -3.37 13.28 3.08
CA VAL A 194 -2.23 13.63 2.21
C VAL A 194 -2.64 14.70 1.19
N TRP A 195 -3.80 14.55 0.57
CA TRP A 195 -4.31 15.54 -0.38
C TRP A 195 -4.54 16.90 0.29
N LEU A 196 -5.15 16.94 1.49
CA LEU A 196 -5.34 18.16 2.27
C LEU A 196 -4.00 18.79 2.66
N LEU A 197 -3.06 17.97 3.15
CA LEU A 197 -1.70 18.40 3.51
C LEU A 197 -1.01 19.05 2.33
N LEU A 198 -1.01 18.42 1.16
CA LEU A 198 -0.35 18.97 -0.03
C LEU A 198 -1.08 20.18 -0.63
N LYS A 199 -2.43 20.25 -0.59
CA LYS A 199 -3.19 21.35 -1.19
C LYS A 199 -3.40 22.54 -0.26
N ARG A 200 -3.58 22.30 1.04
CA ARG A 200 -4.07 23.33 1.99
C ARG A 200 -3.01 23.81 2.98
N THR A 201 -1.82 23.17 3.07
CA THR A 201 -0.82 23.57 4.06
C THR A 201 0.36 24.32 3.44
N ARG A 202 1.09 25.04 4.29
CA ARG A 202 2.36 25.71 3.92
C ARG A 202 3.41 24.71 3.48
N LEU A 203 3.44 23.51 4.10
CA LEU A 203 4.37 22.45 3.69
C LEU A 203 4.14 22.05 2.24
N GLY A 204 2.88 21.79 1.87
CA GLY A 204 2.55 21.45 0.48
C GLY A 204 2.90 22.54 -0.53
N LEU A 205 2.76 23.82 -0.16
CA LEU A 205 3.19 24.94 -1.00
C LEU A 205 4.71 24.94 -1.19
N LEU A 206 5.48 24.84 -0.09
CA LEU A 206 6.94 24.83 -0.12
C LEU A 206 7.50 23.62 -0.88
N VAL A 207 6.89 22.48 -0.68
CA VAL A 207 7.23 21.26 -1.39
C VAL A 207 7.06 21.45 -2.90
N ARG A 208 5.91 21.96 -3.39
CA ARG A 208 5.70 22.23 -4.82
C ARG A 208 6.70 23.26 -5.36
N ALA A 209 7.00 24.31 -4.60
CA ALA A 209 7.99 25.32 -5.01
C ALA A 209 9.40 24.70 -5.20
N VAL A 210 9.82 23.84 -4.26
CA VAL A 210 11.14 23.16 -4.35
C VAL A 210 11.16 22.13 -5.48
N THR A 211 10.04 21.44 -5.75
CA THR A 211 9.94 20.48 -6.85
C THR A 211 9.96 21.15 -8.22
N GLN A 212 9.36 22.34 -8.32
CA GLN A 212 9.29 23.08 -9.58
C GLN A 212 10.64 23.67 -9.97
N ASP A 213 11.28 24.39 -9.06
CA ASP A 213 12.63 24.95 -9.26
C ASP A 213 13.32 25.15 -7.91
N ARG A 214 14.27 24.26 -7.61
CA ARG A 214 15.00 24.26 -6.34
C ARG A 214 15.90 25.50 -6.16
N GLN A 215 16.49 26.00 -7.24
CA GLN A 215 17.39 27.15 -7.17
C GLN A 215 16.60 28.45 -6.97
N ARG A 216 15.51 28.63 -7.70
CA ARG A 216 14.61 29.78 -7.52
C ARG A 216 13.97 29.78 -6.14
N ALA A 217 13.52 28.63 -5.65
CA ALA A 217 12.96 28.52 -4.29
C ALA A 217 13.98 28.98 -3.23
N ARG A 218 15.27 28.60 -3.37
CA ARG A 218 16.35 29.08 -2.48
C ARG A 218 16.55 30.58 -2.59
N GLY A 219 16.55 31.13 -3.80
CA GLY A 219 16.66 32.59 -4.02
C GLY A 219 15.54 33.38 -3.36
N LEU A 220 14.35 32.81 -3.24
CA LEU A 220 13.19 33.37 -2.52
C LEU A 220 13.23 33.11 -1.00
N GLY A 221 14.32 32.61 -0.45
CA GLY A 221 14.51 32.38 0.99
C GLY A 221 13.95 31.06 1.54
N VAL A 222 13.50 30.14 0.68
CA VAL A 222 13.05 28.82 1.12
C VAL A 222 14.23 27.98 1.59
N ARG A 223 14.17 27.50 2.84
CA ARG A 223 15.17 26.59 3.41
C ARG A 223 14.94 25.17 2.89
N THR A 224 15.41 24.89 1.65
CA THR A 224 15.15 23.60 0.98
C THR A 224 15.54 22.38 1.81
N PRO A 225 16.64 22.33 2.61
CA PRO A 225 16.97 21.16 3.41
C PRO A 225 15.93 20.84 4.50
N ARG A 226 15.21 21.86 5.02
CA ARG A 226 14.13 21.65 5.98
C ARG A 226 12.88 21.11 5.31
N VAL A 227 12.58 21.62 4.10
CA VAL A 227 11.44 21.13 3.32
C VAL A 227 11.64 19.68 2.94
N ASP A 228 12.86 19.31 2.50
CA ASP A 228 13.23 17.93 2.16
C ASP A 228 13.08 17.00 3.36
N LEU A 229 13.64 17.39 4.52
CA LEU A 229 13.53 16.61 5.76
C LEU A 229 12.08 16.38 6.16
N LEU A 230 11.25 17.44 6.15
CA LEU A 230 9.84 17.33 6.51
C LEU A 230 9.06 16.47 5.51
N ALA A 231 9.31 16.64 4.21
CA ALA A 231 8.66 15.84 3.17
C ALA A 231 9.05 14.36 3.29
N PHE A 232 10.33 14.07 3.54
CA PHE A 232 10.82 12.71 3.73
C PHE A 232 10.25 12.08 5.01
N ALA A 233 10.23 12.82 6.13
CA ALA A 233 9.65 12.35 7.38
C ALA A 233 8.14 12.07 7.25
N VAL A 234 7.38 12.96 6.60
CA VAL A 234 5.95 12.74 6.36
C VAL A 234 5.72 11.54 5.45
N GLY A 235 6.46 11.41 4.33
CA GLY A 235 6.35 10.25 3.44
C GLY A 235 6.68 8.95 4.15
N SER A 236 7.71 8.95 4.99
CA SER A 236 8.10 7.82 5.84
C SER A 236 7.03 7.48 6.87
N GLY A 237 6.44 8.49 7.52
CA GLY A 237 5.34 8.30 8.47
C GLY A 237 4.10 7.69 7.82
N ILE A 238 3.78 8.11 6.58
CA ILE A 238 2.67 7.51 5.81
C ILE A 238 2.98 6.04 5.49
N ALA A 239 4.21 5.70 5.14
CA ALA A 239 4.63 4.31 5.02
C ALA A 239 4.42 3.56 6.34
N GLY A 240 4.77 4.15 7.48
CA GLY A 240 4.50 3.59 8.80
C GLY A 240 3.02 3.28 9.04
N LEU A 241 2.11 4.17 8.61
CA LEU A 241 0.67 3.90 8.64
C LEU A 241 0.29 2.71 7.74
N GLY A 242 0.94 2.57 6.58
CA GLY A 242 0.80 1.38 5.73
C GLY A 242 1.23 0.11 6.44
N GLY A 243 2.33 0.16 7.21
CA GLY A 243 2.79 -0.95 8.05
C GLY A 243 1.80 -1.29 9.17
N CYS A 244 1.19 -0.28 9.80
CA CYS A 244 0.13 -0.49 10.78
C CYS A 244 -1.09 -1.21 10.15
N ALA A 245 -1.51 -0.82 8.95
CA ALA A 245 -2.58 -1.51 8.23
C ALA A 245 -2.21 -2.94 7.84
N LEU A 246 -0.97 -3.16 7.39
CA LEU A 246 -0.46 -4.48 7.05
C LEU A 246 -0.44 -5.43 8.23
N SER A 247 -0.10 -4.96 9.42
CA SER A 247 -0.09 -5.77 10.64
C SER A 247 -1.47 -6.32 11.03
N GLN A 248 -2.56 -5.72 10.53
CA GLN A 248 -3.93 -6.20 10.80
C GLN A 248 -4.40 -7.31 9.85
N ILE A 249 -3.65 -7.62 8.81
CA ILE A 249 -4.01 -8.65 7.81
C ILE A 249 -2.93 -9.71 7.63
N GLY A 250 -1.78 -9.53 8.21
CA GLY A 250 -0.65 -10.46 8.09
C GLY A 250 0.29 -10.38 9.28
N ASN A 251 1.19 -11.37 9.35
CA ASN A 251 2.22 -11.40 10.37
C ASN A 251 3.27 -10.33 10.12
N VAL A 252 3.81 -9.77 11.19
CA VAL A 252 4.88 -8.77 11.15
C VAL A 252 6.23 -9.47 11.28
N GLY A 253 7.09 -9.26 10.30
CA GLY A 253 8.43 -9.84 10.28
C GLY A 253 9.48 -8.88 9.76
N PRO A 254 10.78 -9.19 9.96
CA PRO A 254 11.88 -8.32 9.52
C PRO A 254 11.95 -8.12 8.00
N GLU A 255 11.36 -9.00 7.22
CA GLU A 255 11.36 -8.96 5.74
C GLU A 255 10.04 -8.41 5.15
N LEU A 256 9.09 -7.99 6.02
CA LEU A 256 7.77 -7.53 5.57
C LEU A 256 7.88 -6.42 4.52
N GLY A 257 8.78 -5.48 4.70
CA GLY A 257 8.95 -4.34 3.80
C GLY A 257 9.44 -4.71 2.41
N GLN A 258 10.32 -5.71 2.31
CA GLN A 258 10.90 -6.14 1.02
C GLN A 258 9.84 -6.69 0.06
N GLY A 259 8.79 -7.32 0.58
CA GLY A 259 7.68 -7.82 -0.23
C GLY A 259 6.84 -6.74 -0.89
N PHE A 260 6.88 -5.50 -0.37
CA PHE A 260 6.03 -4.40 -0.83
C PHE A 260 6.78 -3.27 -1.55
N ILE A 261 8.13 -3.22 -1.49
CA ILE A 261 8.88 -2.13 -2.11
C ILE A 261 8.73 -2.12 -3.63
N VAL A 262 8.83 -3.29 -4.27
CA VAL A 262 8.70 -3.43 -5.73
C VAL A 262 7.28 -3.06 -6.17
N ASP A 263 6.28 -3.59 -5.47
CA ASP A 263 4.86 -3.30 -5.76
C ASP A 263 4.57 -1.80 -5.62
N SER A 264 5.11 -1.15 -4.57
CA SER A 264 4.97 0.30 -4.36
C SER A 264 5.62 1.13 -5.47
N PHE A 265 6.79 0.72 -5.93
CA PHE A 265 7.45 1.34 -7.08
C PHE A 265 6.61 1.20 -8.35
N MET A 266 6.10 0.00 -8.64
CA MET A 266 5.22 -0.24 -9.78
C MET A 266 4.00 0.69 -9.75
N VAL A 267 3.36 0.84 -8.59
CA VAL A 267 2.21 1.73 -8.42
C VAL A 267 2.58 3.18 -8.72
N VAL A 268 3.69 3.69 -8.14
CA VAL A 268 4.09 5.10 -8.30
C VAL A 268 4.49 5.40 -9.74
N VAL A 269 5.24 4.50 -10.37
CA VAL A 269 5.74 4.72 -11.74
C VAL A 269 4.60 4.56 -12.75
N LEU A 270 3.74 3.55 -12.59
CA LEU A 270 2.54 3.37 -13.43
C LEU A 270 1.58 4.56 -13.28
N GLY A 271 1.36 5.03 -12.06
CA GLY A 271 0.47 6.17 -11.78
C GLY A 271 0.99 7.50 -12.32
N GLY A 272 2.30 7.62 -12.46
CA GLY A 272 3.03 8.85 -12.78
C GLY A 272 3.61 9.51 -11.52
N VAL A 273 4.91 9.67 -11.52
CA VAL A 273 5.69 10.15 -10.37
C VAL A 273 5.19 11.52 -9.89
N GLY A 274 4.83 11.61 -8.60
CA GLY A 274 4.31 12.84 -7.98
C GLY A 274 2.82 13.13 -8.23
N GLN A 275 2.08 12.23 -8.86
CA GLN A 275 0.64 12.37 -9.14
C GLN A 275 -0.20 11.51 -8.20
N LEU A 276 -0.82 12.11 -7.18
CA LEU A 276 -1.66 11.36 -6.22
C LEU A 276 -2.83 10.62 -6.89
N ALA A 277 -3.52 11.26 -7.83
CA ALA A 277 -4.62 10.64 -8.54
C ALA A 277 -4.16 9.44 -9.36
N GLY A 278 -3.01 9.57 -10.04
CA GLY A 278 -2.40 8.48 -10.77
C GLY A 278 -1.99 7.31 -9.87
N THR A 279 -1.34 7.59 -8.76
CA THR A 279 -0.96 6.59 -7.75
C THR A 279 -2.19 5.83 -7.23
N THR A 280 -3.31 6.54 -6.97
CA THR A 280 -4.55 5.92 -6.49
C THR A 280 -5.16 4.97 -7.51
N ILE A 281 -5.26 5.40 -8.78
CA ILE A 281 -5.79 4.56 -9.87
C ILE A 281 -4.87 3.37 -10.14
N ALA A 282 -3.56 3.60 -10.15
CA ALA A 282 -2.58 2.52 -10.34
C ALA A 282 -2.64 1.49 -9.21
N ALA A 283 -2.72 1.91 -7.95
CA ALA A 283 -2.84 1.01 -6.80
C ALA A 283 -4.09 0.15 -6.88
N GLY A 284 -5.24 0.76 -7.14
CA GLY A 284 -6.50 0.04 -7.30
C GLY A 284 -6.47 -0.94 -8.48
N SER A 285 -6.01 -0.50 -9.65
CA SER A 285 -5.94 -1.34 -10.85
C SER A 285 -4.96 -2.51 -10.69
N LEU A 286 -3.75 -2.27 -10.14
CA LEU A 286 -2.77 -3.33 -9.91
C LEU A 286 -3.26 -4.33 -8.86
N GLY A 287 -3.92 -3.86 -7.79
CA GLY A 287 -4.52 -4.75 -6.79
C GLY A 287 -5.60 -5.64 -7.38
N VAL A 288 -6.51 -5.08 -8.20
CA VAL A 288 -7.58 -5.84 -8.86
C VAL A 288 -7.02 -6.80 -9.91
N VAL A 289 -6.12 -6.35 -10.79
CA VAL A 289 -5.51 -7.20 -11.82
C VAL A 289 -4.76 -8.37 -11.20
N ASN A 290 -3.98 -8.12 -10.14
CA ASN A 290 -3.24 -9.16 -9.43
C ASN A 290 -4.21 -10.23 -8.88
N LYS A 291 -5.30 -9.82 -8.22
CA LYS A 291 -6.29 -10.75 -7.67
C LYS A 291 -7.14 -11.47 -8.73
N LEU A 292 -7.36 -10.87 -9.88
CA LEU A 292 -8.04 -11.52 -11.01
C LEU A 292 -7.14 -12.58 -11.68
N LEU A 293 -5.82 -12.37 -11.73
CA LEU A 293 -4.88 -13.32 -12.32
C LEU A 293 -4.53 -14.48 -11.38
N GLU A 294 -4.61 -14.26 -10.06
CA GLU A 294 -4.19 -15.23 -9.03
C GLU A 294 -4.87 -16.61 -9.16
N PRO A 295 -6.20 -16.74 -9.42
CA PRO A 295 -6.85 -18.03 -9.58
C PRO A 295 -6.36 -18.85 -10.79
N TRP A 296 -5.84 -18.18 -11.83
CA TRP A 296 -5.40 -18.81 -13.09
C TRP A 296 -3.91 -19.12 -13.08
N ALA A 297 -3.10 -18.18 -12.63
CA ALA A 297 -1.65 -18.26 -12.72
C ALA A 297 -0.97 -18.57 -11.37
N GLY A 298 -1.71 -18.49 -10.25
CA GLY A 298 -1.15 -18.52 -8.92
C GLY A 298 -0.54 -17.15 -8.52
N ALA A 299 -0.33 -16.94 -7.21
CA ALA A 299 0.06 -15.64 -6.66
C ALA A 299 1.41 -15.12 -7.18
N VAL A 300 2.40 -16.02 -7.33
CA VAL A 300 3.75 -15.63 -7.79
C VAL A 300 3.75 -15.26 -9.27
N MET A 301 3.14 -16.09 -10.12
CA MET A 301 3.06 -15.81 -11.55
C MET A 301 2.21 -14.60 -11.87
N ALA A 302 1.12 -14.36 -11.13
CA ALA A 302 0.32 -13.14 -11.26
C ALA A 302 1.18 -11.89 -11.05
N LYS A 303 2.03 -11.86 -10.00
CA LYS A 303 2.97 -10.75 -9.77
C LYS A 303 3.98 -10.57 -10.89
N ILE A 304 4.53 -11.68 -11.43
CA ILE A 304 5.48 -11.61 -12.55
C ILE A 304 4.81 -11.03 -13.80
N VAL A 305 3.61 -11.50 -14.14
CA VAL A 305 2.85 -10.99 -15.29
C VAL A 305 2.56 -9.50 -15.14
N VAL A 306 2.13 -9.08 -13.95
CA VAL A 306 1.88 -7.66 -13.64
C VAL A 306 3.16 -6.84 -13.77
N LEU A 307 4.29 -7.32 -13.25
CA LEU A 307 5.58 -6.66 -13.36
C LEU A 307 6.01 -6.47 -14.83
N VAL A 308 5.92 -7.54 -15.64
CA VAL A 308 6.24 -7.48 -17.08
C VAL A 308 5.32 -6.50 -17.80
N PHE A 309 4.01 -6.53 -17.51
CA PHE A 309 3.06 -5.57 -18.06
C PHE A 309 3.45 -4.13 -17.75
N VAL A 310 3.78 -3.84 -16.49
CA VAL A 310 4.19 -2.48 -16.06
C VAL A 310 5.48 -2.05 -16.76
N ILE A 311 6.48 -2.94 -16.89
CA ILE A 311 7.73 -2.64 -17.62
C ILE A 311 7.44 -2.30 -19.08
N LEU A 312 6.65 -3.10 -19.78
CA LEU A 312 6.28 -2.85 -21.18
C LEU A 312 5.46 -1.56 -21.34
N PHE A 313 4.58 -1.28 -20.38
CA PHE A 313 3.80 -0.04 -20.36
C PHE A 313 4.71 1.20 -20.23
N ILE A 314 5.67 1.16 -19.30
CA ILE A 314 6.60 2.27 -19.05
C ILE A 314 7.52 2.50 -20.26
N GLN A 315 7.98 1.44 -20.94
CA GLN A 315 8.75 1.57 -22.16
C GLN A 315 7.99 2.35 -23.25
N ARG A 316 6.66 2.20 -23.31
CA ARG A 316 5.82 2.95 -24.26
C ARG A 316 5.37 4.31 -23.75
N ARG A 317 5.16 4.45 -22.44
CA ARG A 317 4.71 5.68 -21.78
C ARG A 317 5.54 5.97 -20.52
N PRO A 318 6.75 6.52 -20.65
CA PRO A 318 7.66 6.74 -19.53
C PRO A 318 7.14 7.74 -18.48
N GLN A 319 6.11 8.54 -18.84
CA GLN A 319 5.49 9.50 -17.94
C GLN A 319 4.38 8.88 -17.05
N GLY A 320 4.07 7.58 -17.22
CA GLY A 320 2.98 6.91 -16.52
C GLY A 320 1.60 7.25 -17.09
N LEU A 321 0.53 6.90 -16.34
CA LEU A 321 -0.86 7.14 -16.72
C LEU A 321 -1.20 8.64 -16.73
N PHE A 322 -0.65 9.42 -15.80
CA PHE A 322 -0.90 10.84 -15.63
C PHE A 322 0.41 11.61 -15.75
N ALA A 323 0.71 12.07 -16.95
CA ALA A 323 1.87 12.94 -17.18
C ALA A 323 1.69 14.28 -16.46
N LEU A 324 2.71 14.73 -15.73
CA LEU A 324 2.82 16.13 -15.36
C LEU A 324 2.97 16.93 -16.67
N ARG A 325 1.97 17.74 -17.04
CA ARG A 325 2.14 18.77 -18.07
C ARG A 325 3.21 19.75 -17.57
N ARG A 326 4.47 19.51 -17.85
CA ARG A 326 5.45 20.60 -17.91
C ARG A 326 4.92 21.54 -18.97
N ARG A 327 4.56 22.78 -18.59
CA ARG A 327 4.30 23.81 -19.58
C ARG A 327 5.54 23.90 -20.45
N ALA A 328 5.34 23.63 -21.73
CA ALA A 328 6.33 23.89 -22.76
C ALA A 328 6.71 25.39 -22.70
N LEU A 329 7.80 25.69 -22.06
CA LEU A 329 8.49 26.99 -22.07
C LEU A 329 9.98 26.77 -22.45
N GLU A 330 10.27 25.74 -23.24
CA GLU A 330 11.60 25.46 -23.76
C GLU A 330 11.63 25.27 -25.29
N ASP A 331 10.64 25.80 -26.01
CA ASP A 331 10.74 25.98 -27.47
C ASP A 331 10.46 27.46 -27.79
N GLY A 332 11.47 28.32 -27.54
CA GLY A 332 11.48 29.72 -27.89
C GLY A 332 12.87 30.29 -27.72
#